data_35de4356263c6610b09aa02c0151b029
#
_entry.id   35de4356263c6610b09aa02c0151b029
#
_cell.length_a   1.000
_cell.length_b   1.000
_cell.length_c   1.000
_cell.angle_alpha   90.00
_cell.angle_beta   90.00
_cell.angle_gamma   90.00
#
_symmetry.space_group_name_H-M   'P 1'
#
loop_
_entity.id
_entity.type
_entity.pdbx_description
1 polymer ?
#
loop_
_entity_poly.entity_id
_entity_poly.type
_entity_poly.pdbx_seq_one_letter_code
_entity_poly.pdbx_strand_id
1 'polypeptide(L)'
;MPSLRHTNDVVVAYVACGSRIRLYALLDKLGERALYCDTDSVIFVQKADEPHLIECGDAFGDTTSELKWNEYISEFVSWGRKNYAYKLRNSVTEEVKTVCKVRCITLNYKASQHVNLTRKKHGLKRAF
;
A
#
# COMPACT_ATOMS: atom_id res chain seq x y z
N MET A 1 3.63 8.08 30.74
CA MET A 1 4.92 8.11 30.03
C MET A 1 5.41 9.54 30.00
N PRO A 2 6.64 9.84 30.43
CA PRO A 2 7.18 11.19 30.29
C PRO A 2 7.32 11.52 28.79
N SER A 3 6.79 12.67 28.37
CA SER A 3 6.93 13.18 27.01
C SER A 3 8.43 13.39 26.72
N LEU A 4 8.87 12.95 25.56
CA LEU A 4 10.23 13.20 25.08
C LEU A 4 10.48 14.72 25.09
N ARG A 5 11.46 15.19 25.85
CA ARG A 5 11.79 16.61 26.04
C ARG A 5 12.15 17.37 24.74
N HIS A 6 12.21 16.69 23.61
CA HIS A 6 12.63 17.22 22.32
C HIS A 6 11.55 17.13 21.23
N THR A 7 10.29 16.84 21.60
CA THR A 7 9.19 16.81 20.62
C THR A 7 8.69 18.24 20.39
N ASN A 8 8.86 18.73 19.17
CA ASN A 8 8.28 20.01 18.77
C ASN A 8 6.97 19.75 18.01
N ASP A 9 5.85 19.89 18.70
CA ASP A 9 4.51 19.62 18.15
C ASP A 9 4.19 20.46 16.92
N VAL A 10 4.73 21.69 16.85
CA VAL A 10 4.56 22.57 15.69
C VAL A 10 5.26 21.99 14.47
N VAL A 11 6.50 21.51 14.60
CA VAL A 11 7.23 20.88 13.50
C VAL A 11 6.53 19.60 13.04
N VAL A 12 6.05 18.77 13.98
CA VAL A 12 5.30 17.55 13.65
C VAL A 12 4.02 17.88 12.89
N ALA A 13 3.27 18.88 13.34
CA ALA A 13 2.05 19.32 12.65
C ALA A 13 2.36 19.86 11.23
N TYR A 14 3.45 20.60 11.07
CA TYR A 14 3.86 21.15 9.77
C TYR A 14 4.25 20.05 8.78
N VAL A 15 5.03 19.06 9.22
CA VAL A 15 5.43 17.90 8.42
C VAL A 15 4.20 17.08 8.02
N ALA A 16 3.30 16.80 8.96
CA ALA A 16 2.07 16.06 8.68
C ALA A 16 1.15 16.79 7.70
N CYS A 17 1.06 18.12 7.80
CA CYS A 17 0.30 18.94 6.87
C CYS A 17 0.92 18.90 5.46
N GLY A 18 2.23 19.04 5.35
CA GLY A 18 2.96 18.95 4.08
C GLY A 18 2.76 17.61 3.37
N SER A 19 2.82 16.50 4.10
CA SER A 19 2.57 15.15 3.56
C SER A 19 1.13 15.01 3.03
N ARG A 20 0.14 15.54 3.76
CA ARG A 20 -1.26 15.52 3.33
C ARG A 20 -1.50 16.33 2.06
N ILE A 21 -0.92 17.51 1.95
CA ILE A 21 -1.05 18.38 0.76
C ILE A 21 -0.49 17.64 -0.46
N ARG A 22 0.66 16.99 -0.33
CA ARG A 22 1.24 16.18 -1.42
C ARG A 22 0.36 15.00 -1.80
N LEU A 23 -0.16 14.26 -0.81
CA LEU A 23 -1.08 13.15 -1.06
C LEU A 23 -2.33 13.63 -1.81
N TYR A 24 -2.93 14.75 -1.41
CA TYR A 24 -4.09 15.31 -2.11
C TYR A 24 -3.77 15.72 -3.55
N ALA A 25 -2.62 16.33 -3.80
CA ALA A 25 -2.19 16.65 -5.15
C ALA A 25 -2.01 15.40 -6.03
N LEU A 26 -1.49 14.29 -5.46
CA LEU A 26 -1.42 13.00 -6.14
C LEU A 26 -2.80 12.41 -6.42
N LEU A 27 -3.70 12.45 -5.44
CA LEU A 27 -5.07 11.94 -5.60
C LEU A 27 -5.85 12.74 -6.64
N ASP A 28 -5.68 14.05 -6.69
CA ASP A 28 -6.29 14.92 -7.70
C ASP A 28 -5.79 14.57 -9.11
N LYS A 29 -4.48 14.34 -9.26
CA LYS A 29 -3.87 13.90 -10.53
C LYS A 29 -4.35 12.51 -10.96
N LEU A 30 -4.56 11.59 -10.03
CA LEU A 30 -4.98 10.21 -10.30
C LEU A 30 -6.50 10.10 -10.56
N GLY A 31 -7.30 10.93 -9.90
CA GLY A 31 -8.75 10.90 -9.99
C GLY A 31 -9.33 9.50 -9.69
N GLU A 32 -10.17 9.00 -10.58
CA GLU A 32 -10.84 7.70 -10.45
C GLU A 32 -9.90 6.48 -10.53
N ARG A 33 -8.64 6.68 -10.89
CA ARG A 33 -7.64 5.61 -10.95
C ARG A 33 -7.05 5.24 -9.58
N ALA A 34 -7.25 6.06 -8.56
CA ALA A 34 -6.81 5.77 -7.20
C ALA A 34 -7.72 4.69 -6.59
N LEU A 35 -7.14 3.53 -6.26
CA LEU A 35 -7.86 2.42 -5.63
C LEU A 35 -7.84 2.50 -4.10
N TYR A 36 -6.72 2.93 -3.56
CA TYR A 36 -6.51 2.97 -2.11
C TYR A 36 -5.46 4.02 -1.75
N CYS A 37 -5.65 4.69 -0.64
CA CYS A 37 -4.64 5.59 -0.07
C CYS A 37 -4.56 5.42 1.45
N ASP A 38 -3.38 5.57 2.00
CA ASP A 38 -3.13 5.61 3.44
C ASP A 38 -1.98 6.58 3.71
N THR A 39 -2.17 7.49 4.62
CA THR A 39 -1.25 8.49 5.17
C THR A 39 -0.29 9.15 4.15
N ASP A 40 0.57 8.39 3.51
CA ASP A 40 1.64 8.82 2.60
C ASP A 40 1.82 7.90 1.38
N SER A 41 0.91 6.95 1.19
CA SER A 41 0.97 5.99 0.10
C SER A 41 -0.34 5.93 -0.69
N VAL A 42 -0.23 5.59 -1.98
CA VAL A 42 -1.37 5.41 -2.87
C VAL A 42 -1.18 4.17 -3.75
N ILE A 43 -2.26 3.40 -3.92
CA ILE A 43 -2.34 2.31 -4.89
C ILE A 43 -3.29 2.76 -6.00
N PHE A 44 -2.86 2.69 -7.23
CA PHE A 44 -3.62 3.18 -8.37
C PHE A 44 -3.50 2.27 -9.60
N VAL A 45 -4.42 2.44 -10.54
CA VAL A 45 -4.41 1.70 -11.81
C VAL A 45 -3.55 2.44 -12.82
N GLN A 46 -2.57 1.72 -13.37
CA GLN A 46 -1.72 2.18 -14.47
C GLN A 46 -1.96 1.27 -15.69
N LYS A 47 -2.29 1.83 -16.83
CA LYS A 47 -2.38 1.07 -18.09
C LYS A 47 -0.98 0.87 -18.66
N ALA A 48 -0.75 -0.31 -19.26
CA ALA A 48 0.55 -0.66 -19.82
C ALA A 48 0.96 0.23 -21.01
N ASP A 49 -0.02 0.73 -21.76
CA ASP A 49 0.18 1.51 -22.99
C ASP A 49 0.29 3.02 -22.73
N GLU A 50 0.13 3.45 -21.48
CA GLU A 50 0.20 4.87 -21.12
C GLU A 50 1.54 5.20 -20.44
N PRO A 51 2.05 6.44 -20.61
CA PRO A 51 3.22 6.90 -19.86
C PRO A 51 2.92 6.88 -18.35
N HIS A 52 3.97 6.75 -17.54
CA HIS A 52 3.81 6.75 -16.09
C HIS A 52 3.09 8.01 -15.61
N LEU A 53 1.97 7.81 -14.92
CA LEU A 53 1.14 8.91 -14.38
C LEU A 53 1.85 9.68 -13.28
N ILE A 54 2.67 8.99 -12.51
CA ILE A 54 3.42 9.56 -11.41
C ILE A 54 4.90 9.33 -11.68
N GLU A 55 5.66 10.42 -11.70
CA GLU A 55 7.11 10.36 -11.75
C GLU A 55 7.65 9.95 -10.38
N CYS A 56 8.51 8.93 -10.36
CA CYS A 56 9.21 8.49 -9.17
C CYS A 56 10.64 8.99 -9.21
N GLY A 57 11.17 9.41 -8.06
CA GLY A 57 12.53 9.89 -7.91
C GLY A 57 13.14 9.42 -6.60
N ASP A 58 14.44 9.64 -6.45
CA ASP A 58 15.22 9.30 -5.26
C ASP A 58 15.54 10.51 -4.38
N ALA A 59 15.12 11.71 -4.78
CA ALA A 59 15.38 12.92 -4.02
C ALA A 59 14.44 13.04 -2.82
N PHE A 60 14.87 13.80 -1.82
CA PHE A 60 14.07 14.04 -0.62
C PHE A 60 12.73 14.68 -0.98
N GLY A 61 11.65 13.97 -0.69
CA GLY A 61 10.28 14.42 -0.97
C GLY A 61 9.71 13.94 -2.31
N ASP A 62 10.46 13.19 -3.09
CA ASP A 62 9.93 12.55 -4.29
C ASP A 62 9.02 11.37 -3.92
N THR A 63 8.15 11.02 -4.86
CA THR A 63 7.35 9.81 -4.77
C THR A 63 8.23 8.63 -5.16
N THR A 64 8.27 7.60 -4.32
CA THR A 64 9.05 6.38 -4.59
C THR A 64 8.11 5.20 -4.86
N SER A 65 8.54 4.28 -5.71
CA SER A 65 7.81 3.03 -5.93
C SER A 65 8.19 1.99 -4.86
N GLU A 66 7.21 1.42 -4.17
CA GLU A 66 7.43 0.28 -3.26
C GLU A 66 7.60 -1.04 -4.01
N LEU A 67 7.29 -1.07 -5.33
CA LEU A 67 7.42 -2.24 -6.17
C LEU A 67 8.85 -2.34 -6.69
N LYS A 68 9.36 -3.57 -6.74
CA LYS A 68 10.66 -3.85 -7.36
C LYS A 68 10.57 -3.74 -8.87
N TRP A 69 11.72 -3.71 -9.51
CA TRP A 69 11.82 -3.73 -10.97
C TRP A 69 11.02 -4.93 -11.55
N ASN A 70 10.19 -4.66 -12.55
CA ASN A 70 9.30 -5.64 -13.19
C ASN A 70 8.21 -6.26 -12.29
N GLU A 71 7.97 -5.76 -11.09
CA GLU A 71 6.83 -6.15 -10.27
C GLU A 71 5.64 -5.23 -10.51
N TYR A 72 4.45 -5.81 -10.55
CA TYR A 72 3.18 -5.07 -10.62
C TYR A 72 2.10 -5.77 -9.80
N ILE A 73 1.12 -5.01 -9.36
CA ILE A 73 -0.05 -5.53 -8.66
C ILE A 73 -1.06 -6.00 -9.70
N SER A 74 -1.33 -7.30 -9.78
CA SER A 74 -2.29 -7.89 -10.70
C SER A 74 -3.72 -7.92 -10.18
N GLU A 75 -3.88 -8.05 -8.88
CA GLU A 75 -5.17 -8.09 -8.21
C GLU A 75 -5.08 -7.30 -6.90
N PHE A 76 -6.10 -6.53 -6.60
CA PHE A 76 -6.21 -5.75 -5.37
C PHE A 76 -7.60 -5.88 -4.78
N VAL A 77 -7.69 -6.04 -3.46
CA VAL A 77 -8.93 -6.08 -2.73
C VAL A 77 -8.77 -5.38 -1.39
N SER A 78 -9.74 -4.56 -1.02
CA SER A 78 -9.77 -3.84 0.25
C SER A 78 -11.09 -4.06 0.99
N TRP A 79 -11.00 -4.21 2.30
CA TRP A 79 -12.15 -4.26 3.23
C TRP A 79 -12.26 -3.01 4.09
N GLY A 80 -11.51 -1.97 3.77
CA GLY A 80 -11.48 -0.72 4.51
C GLY A 80 -10.11 -0.36 5.05
N ARG A 81 -10.07 0.59 5.96
CA ARG A 81 -8.80 1.18 6.43
C ARG A 81 -7.84 0.13 6.97
N LYS A 82 -6.63 0.10 6.39
CA LYS A 82 -5.51 -0.80 6.78
C LYS A 82 -5.84 -2.30 6.71
N ASN A 83 -6.88 -2.65 5.93
CA ASN A 83 -7.26 -4.03 5.67
C ASN A 83 -7.35 -4.25 4.17
N TYR A 84 -6.29 -4.76 3.56
CA TYR A 84 -6.25 -5.03 2.12
C TYR A 84 -5.30 -6.17 1.78
N ALA A 85 -5.51 -6.74 0.63
CA ALA A 85 -4.64 -7.76 0.07
C ALA A 85 -4.41 -7.50 -1.42
N TYR A 86 -3.24 -7.91 -1.90
CA TYR A 86 -2.90 -7.81 -3.30
C TYR A 86 -1.99 -8.94 -3.74
N LYS A 87 -2.03 -9.23 -5.05
CA LYS A 87 -1.11 -10.16 -5.70
C LYS A 87 -0.08 -9.38 -6.49
N LEU A 88 1.17 -9.61 -6.16
CA LEU A 88 2.31 -9.14 -6.93
C LEU A 88 2.66 -10.17 -7.98
N ARG A 89 2.87 -9.72 -9.20
CA ARG A 89 3.44 -10.52 -10.29
C ARG A 89 4.73 -9.88 -10.77
N ASN A 90 5.68 -10.73 -11.07
CA ASN A 90 6.90 -10.32 -11.76
C ASN A 90 6.76 -10.69 -13.24
N SER A 91 6.92 -9.71 -14.13
CA SER A 91 6.74 -9.91 -15.57
C SER A 91 7.81 -10.77 -16.23
N VAL A 92 8.95 -11.00 -15.56
CA VAL A 92 10.07 -11.80 -16.10
C VAL A 92 10.06 -13.23 -15.55
N THR A 93 9.84 -13.39 -14.23
CA THR A 93 9.92 -14.70 -13.57
C THR A 93 8.56 -15.38 -13.44
N GLU A 94 7.47 -14.71 -13.80
CA GLU A 94 6.07 -15.15 -13.60
C GLU A 94 5.74 -15.52 -12.14
N GLU A 95 6.62 -15.18 -11.22
CA GLU A 95 6.44 -15.47 -9.80
C GLU A 95 5.27 -14.64 -9.25
N VAL A 96 4.36 -15.31 -8.54
CA VAL A 96 3.20 -14.68 -7.91
C VAL A 96 3.38 -14.69 -6.41
N LYS A 97 3.34 -13.51 -5.79
CA LYS A 97 3.38 -13.33 -4.33
C LYS A 97 2.09 -12.69 -3.86
N THR A 98 1.50 -13.24 -2.80
CA THR A 98 0.33 -12.65 -2.15
C THR A 98 0.76 -11.92 -0.90
N VAL A 99 0.36 -10.65 -0.79
CA VAL A 99 0.58 -9.82 0.39
C VAL A 99 -0.78 -9.48 1.00
N CYS A 100 -0.91 -9.67 2.30
CA CYS A 100 -2.11 -9.32 3.05
C CYS A 100 -1.72 -8.41 4.21
N LYS A 101 -2.32 -7.22 4.27
CA LYS A 101 -2.14 -6.27 5.36
C LYS A 101 -3.44 -6.18 6.17
N VAL A 102 -3.35 -6.41 7.47
CA VAL A 102 -4.48 -6.35 8.40
C VAL A 102 -4.09 -5.50 9.60
N ARG A 103 -4.69 -4.32 9.74
CA ARG A 103 -4.47 -3.39 10.86
C ARG A 103 -2.98 -3.21 11.21
N CYS A 104 -2.16 -2.82 10.23
CA CYS A 104 -0.71 -2.61 10.36
C CYS A 104 0.13 -3.91 10.50
N ILE A 105 -0.46 -5.08 10.38
CA ILE A 105 0.26 -6.37 10.36
C ILE A 105 0.35 -6.82 8.91
N THR A 106 1.58 -7.04 8.42
CA THR A 106 1.80 -7.63 7.11
C THR A 106 1.91 -9.14 7.25
N LEU A 107 1.02 -9.87 6.59
CA LEU A 107 1.06 -11.33 6.55
C LEU A 107 1.77 -11.76 5.26
N ASN A 108 2.89 -12.44 5.39
CA ASN A 108 3.58 -13.08 4.28
C ASN A 108 2.81 -14.32 3.82
N TYR A 109 3.10 -14.81 2.60
CA TYR A 109 2.46 -16.00 2.04
C TYR A 109 2.40 -17.19 3.01
N LYS A 110 3.49 -17.48 3.75
CA LYS A 110 3.54 -18.55 4.76
C LYS A 110 2.57 -18.30 5.93
N ALA A 111 2.48 -17.06 6.39
CA ALA A 111 1.58 -16.67 7.46
C ALA A 111 0.11 -16.65 7.00
N SER A 112 -0.18 -16.28 5.75
CA SER A 112 -1.52 -16.30 5.18
C SER A 112 -2.06 -17.72 5.00
N GLN A 113 -1.20 -18.70 4.66
CA GLN A 113 -1.58 -20.11 4.63
C GLN A 113 -1.99 -20.61 6.02
N HIS A 114 -1.28 -20.22 7.07
CA HIS A 114 -1.61 -20.63 8.44
C HIS A 114 -2.96 -20.05 8.89
N VAL A 115 -3.26 -18.80 8.56
CA VAL A 115 -4.56 -18.17 8.83
C VAL A 115 -5.70 -18.89 8.10
N ASN A 116 -5.50 -19.28 6.85
CA ASN A 116 -6.49 -20.04 6.07
C ASN A 116 -6.75 -21.45 6.64
N LEU A 117 -5.71 -22.11 7.14
CA LEU A 117 -5.83 -23.41 7.81
C LEU A 117 -6.60 -23.30 9.13
N THR A 118 -6.37 -22.25 9.90
CA THR A 118 -7.09 -22.00 11.16
C THR A 118 -8.56 -21.68 10.89
N ARG A 119 -8.89 -20.91 9.84
CA ARG A 119 -10.27 -20.66 9.42
C ARG A 119 -11.00 -21.91 8.96
N LYS A 120 -10.34 -22.82 8.25
CA LYS A 120 -10.91 -24.13 7.87
C LYS A 120 -11.26 -24.98 9.10
N LYS A 121 -10.41 -24.96 10.13
CA LYS A 121 -10.66 -25.69 11.38
C LYS A 121 -11.86 -25.16 12.18
N HIS A 122 -12.17 -23.88 12.07
CA HIS A 122 -13.28 -23.25 12.80
C HIS A 122 -14.57 -23.09 11.98
N GLY A 123 -14.71 -23.78 10.86
CA GLY A 123 -15.97 -23.87 10.11
C GLY A 123 -16.47 -22.58 9.48
N LEU A 124 -15.66 -21.52 9.43
CA LEU A 124 -16.01 -20.28 8.74
C LEU A 124 -15.79 -20.46 7.22
N LYS A 125 -16.81 -21.02 6.56
CA LYS A 125 -16.94 -20.97 5.11
C LYS A 125 -17.19 -19.52 4.69
N ARG A 126 -16.19 -18.78 4.27
CA ARG A 126 -16.30 -17.74 3.25
C ARG A 126 -15.04 -17.74 2.41
N ALA A 127 -15.27 -18.11 1.16
CA ALA A 127 -14.32 -17.97 0.08
C ALA A 127 -13.97 -16.48 -0.14
N PHE A 128 -12.71 -16.24 -0.44
CA PHE A 128 -12.24 -15.06 -1.13
C PHE A 128 -12.08 -15.42 -2.58
#